data_692699443929b13d4a98611acd20515c
#
_entry.id   692699443929b13d4a98611acd20515c
#
_cell.length_a   1.000
_cell.length_b   1.000
_cell.length_c   1.000
_cell.angle_alpha   90.00
_cell.angle_beta   90.00
_cell.angle_gamma   90.00
#
_symmetry.space_group_name_H-M   'P 1'
#
loop_
_entity.id
_entity.type
_entity.pdbx_description
1 polymer ?
#
loop_
_entity_poly.entity_id
_entity_poly.type
_entity_poly.pdbx_seq_one_letter_code
_entity_poly.pdbx_strand_id
1 'polypeptide(L)'
;TIGFGSPNKSGTADVHGAPLGEEEVLKTREALNWDYDAFEIPKEAYDFWDSTKKGSSMNSDWDDLFKSYGMKYPEKSSELQRRINGDLPVNFENSFKNFLSECDAKNSSMATRKCSKVCLDFFIKELPELIGGSADLTPSNNTFSSSSSTFSNENPSGNHINYGVREFGMSAIMNGMVLHGGIKPYGATFLVFTDYARNAVRLSALMEIPSIFVYTHDSVALGEDGPTHQPIEHMVTLRSTPNLNSWRPADLVETAVAWNEAVKSKKTPTCLIFSRQGTSAISRTEDQLSSINKGGYLIDESDNPDITLIASGSEVQLVIDASKELKNHSISANVVSMPSLDIFLQQSEEFQSSIINPDKPILVVECSHPNSWFRILNRKDKVIGIESFGES
;
A
#
# COMPACT_ATOMS: atom_id res chain seq x y z
N THR A 1 -26.65 -24.32 -4.97
CA THR A 1 -26.19 -25.68 -4.62
C THR A 1 -25.19 -26.13 -5.67
N ILE A 2 -24.05 -26.63 -5.25
CA ILE A 2 -23.01 -27.16 -6.16
C ILE A 2 -23.59 -28.35 -6.95
N GLY A 3 -23.28 -28.43 -8.25
CA GLY A 3 -23.77 -29.51 -9.13
C GLY A 3 -25.28 -29.47 -9.36
N PHE A 4 -25.92 -28.30 -9.26
CA PHE A 4 -27.37 -28.17 -9.51
C PHE A 4 -27.76 -28.81 -10.85
N GLY A 5 -28.84 -29.59 -10.83
CA GLY A 5 -29.34 -30.35 -11.98
C GLY A 5 -28.76 -31.76 -12.11
N SER A 6 -27.63 -32.09 -11.44
CA SER A 6 -27.10 -33.47 -11.46
C SER A 6 -27.95 -34.38 -10.54
N PRO A 7 -28.55 -35.45 -11.04
CA PRO A 7 -29.40 -36.33 -10.24
C PRO A 7 -28.65 -37.05 -9.11
N ASN A 8 -27.39 -37.46 -9.35
CA ASN A 8 -26.66 -38.27 -8.39
C ASN A 8 -25.57 -37.52 -7.63
N LYS A 9 -25.10 -36.34 -8.11
CA LYS A 9 -23.96 -35.62 -7.55
C LYS A 9 -24.28 -34.24 -7.03
N SER A 10 -25.51 -33.73 -7.22
CA SER A 10 -25.90 -32.42 -6.71
C SER A 10 -25.78 -32.35 -5.19
N GLY A 11 -25.12 -31.32 -4.68
CA GLY A 11 -24.91 -31.09 -3.25
C GLY A 11 -23.86 -31.99 -2.59
N THR A 12 -23.10 -32.78 -3.38
CA THR A 12 -22.04 -33.64 -2.86
C THR A 12 -20.66 -33.00 -3.06
N ALA A 13 -19.65 -33.50 -2.33
CA ALA A 13 -18.26 -33.09 -2.50
C ALA A 13 -17.67 -33.53 -3.86
N ASP A 14 -18.25 -34.55 -4.51
CA ASP A 14 -17.73 -35.17 -5.74
C ASP A 14 -17.70 -34.20 -6.93
N VAL A 15 -18.46 -33.11 -6.88
CA VAL A 15 -18.50 -32.08 -7.94
C VAL A 15 -17.64 -30.86 -7.64
N HIS A 16 -16.94 -30.84 -6.51
CA HIS A 16 -16.15 -29.68 -6.11
C HIS A 16 -14.92 -29.44 -6.99
N GLY A 17 -14.23 -30.48 -7.40
CA GLY A 17 -13.00 -30.36 -8.19
C GLY A 17 -12.86 -31.43 -9.27
N ALA A 18 -13.90 -32.24 -9.52
CA ALA A 18 -13.92 -33.30 -10.52
C ALA A 18 -15.00 -33.08 -11.55
N PRO A 19 -14.80 -33.49 -12.84
CA PRO A 19 -15.86 -33.46 -13.84
C PRO A 19 -16.98 -34.43 -13.47
N LEU A 20 -18.19 -34.12 -13.90
CA LEU A 20 -19.36 -34.98 -13.68
C LEU A 20 -19.16 -36.40 -14.28
N GLY A 21 -18.43 -36.49 -15.39
CA GLY A 21 -18.33 -37.70 -16.24
C GLY A 21 -19.47 -37.77 -17.24
N GLU A 22 -19.24 -38.49 -18.35
CA GLU A 22 -20.15 -38.54 -19.50
C GLU A 22 -21.57 -38.99 -19.14
N GLU A 23 -21.69 -40.06 -18.37
CA GLU A 23 -22.98 -40.60 -17.95
C GLU A 23 -23.78 -39.60 -17.10
N GLU A 24 -23.14 -38.95 -16.14
CA GLU A 24 -23.81 -38.00 -15.26
C GLU A 24 -24.13 -36.68 -15.99
N VAL A 25 -23.32 -36.28 -16.97
CA VAL A 25 -23.63 -35.17 -17.87
C VAL A 25 -24.93 -35.44 -18.64
N LEU A 26 -25.11 -36.61 -19.21
CA LEU A 26 -26.34 -36.99 -19.92
C LEU A 26 -27.55 -36.93 -19.01
N LYS A 27 -27.49 -37.50 -17.81
CA LYS A 27 -28.56 -37.45 -16.81
C LYS A 27 -28.85 -36.01 -16.37
N THR A 28 -27.84 -35.18 -16.26
CA THR A 28 -28.00 -33.76 -15.90
C THR A 28 -28.68 -32.96 -17.00
N ARG A 29 -28.34 -33.22 -18.25
CA ARG A 29 -29.01 -32.62 -19.42
C ARG A 29 -30.51 -33.00 -19.47
N GLU A 30 -30.81 -34.29 -19.30
CA GLU A 30 -32.16 -34.78 -19.21
C GLU A 30 -32.94 -34.12 -18.06
N ALA A 31 -32.37 -34.07 -16.86
CA ALA A 31 -32.99 -33.45 -15.68
C ALA A 31 -33.25 -31.94 -15.85
N LEU A 32 -32.42 -31.25 -16.66
CA LEU A 32 -32.53 -29.83 -16.96
C LEU A 32 -33.38 -29.55 -18.24
N ASN A 33 -33.89 -30.58 -18.93
CA ASN A 33 -34.56 -30.51 -20.24
C ASN A 33 -33.69 -29.75 -21.26
N TRP A 34 -32.38 -30.11 -21.32
CA TRP A 34 -31.40 -29.51 -22.24
C TRP A 34 -31.23 -30.41 -23.46
N ASP A 35 -31.94 -30.15 -24.55
CA ASP A 35 -32.02 -31.00 -25.74
C ASP A 35 -31.01 -30.64 -26.84
N TYR A 36 -30.13 -29.66 -26.59
CA TYR A 36 -29.13 -29.19 -27.57
C TYR A 36 -27.85 -30.05 -27.51
N ASP A 37 -27.09 -30.11 -28.59
CA ASP A 37 -25.83 -30.84 -28.64
C ASP A 37 -24.76 -30.19 -27.71
N ALA A 38 -23.65 -30.91 -27.50
CA ALA A 38 -22.54 -30.39 -26.69
C ALA A 38 -21.97 -29.12 -27.32
N PHE A 39 -21.85 -28.06 -26.51
CA PHE A 39 -21.41 -26.72 -26.93
C PHE A 39 -22.38 -25.98 -27.88
N GLU A 40 -23.56 -26.54 -28.16
CA GLU A 40 -24.62 -25.83 -28.87
C GLU A 40 -25.38 -24.95 -27.88
N ILE A 41 -25.48 -23.66 -28.20
CA ILE A 41 -26.24 -22.67 -27.43
C ILE A 41 -27.43 -22.22 -28.26
N PRO A 42 -28.68 -22.30 -27.74
CA PRO A 42 -29.85 -21.89 -28.48
C PRO A 42 -29.80 -20.42 -28.88
N LYS A 43 -30.38 -20.13 -30.04
CA LYS A 43 -30.38 -18.77 -30.59
C LYS A 43 -31.05 -17.77 -29.63
N GLU A 44 -32.08 -18.18 -28.91
CA GLU A 44 -32.79 -17.37 -27.95
C GLU A 44 -31.90 -16.90 -26.80
N ALA A 45 -30.92 -17.74 -26.39
CA ALA A 45 -29.94 -17.35 -25.39
C ALA A 45 -28.99 -16.28 -25.93
N TYR A 46 -28.51 -16.41 -27.17
CA TYR A 46 -27.72 -15.37 -27.82
C TYR A 46 -28.51 -14.08 -27.96
N ASP A 47 -29.73 -14.15 -28.47
CA ASP A 47 -30.58 -12.96 -28.68
C ASP A 47 -30.91 -12.25 -27.34
N PHE A 48 -31.03 -13.00 -26.24
CA PHE A 48 -31.28 -12.45 -24.91
C PHE A 48 -30.04 -11.77 -24.29
N TRP A 49 -28.86 -12.38 -24.48
CA TRP A 49 -27.61 -11.90 -23.89
C TRP A 49 -26.83 -10.93 -24.79
N ASP A 50 -27.10 -10.92 -26.11
CA ASP A 50 -26.39 -10.03 -27.03
C ASP A 50 -26.79 -8.57 -26.80
N SER A 51 -25.88 -7.86 -26.14
CA SER A 51 -25.99 -6.42 -25.88
C SER A 51 -25.13 -5.59 -26.83
N THR A 52 -24.57 -6.17 -27.87
CA THR A 52 -23.59 -5.50 -28.77
C THR A 52 -24.15 -4.23 -29.38
N LYS A 53 -25.34 -4.30 -29.99
CA LYS A 53 -26.01 -3.13 -30.58
C LYS A 53 -26.38 -2.08 -29.55
N LYS A 54 -26.96 -2.51 -28.42
CA LYS A 54 -27.35 -1.62 -27.32
C LYS A 54 -26.12 -0.93 -26.74
N GLY A 55 -25.06 -1.71 -26.45
CA GLY A 55 -23.81 -1.18 -25.90
C GLY A 55 -23.13 -0.19 -26.85
N SER A 56 -23.08 -0.50 -28.15
CA SER A 56 -22.52 0.40 -29.16
C SER A 56 -23.29 1.74 -29.24
N SER A 57 -24.63 1.69 -29.19
CA SER A 57 -25.44 2.92 -29.16
C SER A 57 -25.17 3.75 -27.90
N MET A 58 -25.15 3.12 -26.71
CA MET A 58 -24.87 3.81 -25.45
C MET A 58 -23.47 4.42 -25.44
N ASN A 59 -22.49 3.74 -26.03
CA ASN A 59 -21.12 4.29 -26.14
C ASN A 59 -21.10 5.51 -27.05
N SER A 60 -21.76 5.45 -28.21
CA SER A 60 -21.85 6.59 -29.14
C SER A 60 -22.55 7.80 -28.47
N ASP A 61 -23.66 7.56 -27.77
CA ASP A 61 -24.39 8.60 -27.04
C ASP A 61 -23.52 9.27 -25.96
N TRP A 62 -22.72 8.45 -25.25
CA TRP A 62 -21.74 8.95 -24.29
C TRP A 62 -20.64 9.79 -24.94
N ASP A 63 -20.05 9.32 -26.02
CA ASP A 63 -18.98 10.02 -26.74
C ASP A 63 -19.45 11.39 -27.24
N ASP A 64 -20.66 11.47 -27.80
CA ASP A 64 -21.27 12.73 -28.26
C ASP A 64 -21.58 13.67 -27.08
N LEU A 65 -22.09 13.13 -25.97
CA LEU A 65 -22.33 13.89 -24.75
C LEU A 65 -21.02 14.44 -24.18
N PHE A 66 -19.98 13.60 -24.07
CA PHE A 66 -18.70 14.00 -23.53
C PHE A 66 -18.00 15.03 -24.41
N LYS A 67 -18.07 14.89 -25.73
CA LYS A 67 -17.59 15.88 -26.68
C LYS A 67 -18.30 17.24 -26.50
N SER A 68 -19.62 17.22 -26.39
CA SER A 68 -20.42 18.44 -26.16
C SER A 68 -20.10 19.09 -24.81
N TYR A 69 -19.90 18.26 -23.77
CA TYR A 69 -19.46 18.71 -22.45
C TYR A 69 -18.08 19.37 -22.53
N GLY A 70 -17.13 18.76 -23.24
CA GLY A 70 -15.78 19.30 -23.43
C GLY A 70 -15.76 20.65 -24.15
N MET A 71 -16.63 20.86 -25.14
CA MET A 71 -16.77 22.17 -25.79
C MET A 71 -17.31 23.23 -24.83
N LYS A 72 -18.24 22.88 -23.95
CA LYS A 72 -18.89 23.82 -23.02
C LYS A 72 -18.06 24.04 -21.75
N TYR A 73 -17.33 23.02 -21.28
CA TYR A 73 -16.58 23.04 -20.01
C TYR A 73 -15.18 22.39 -20.20
N PRO A 74 -14.28 23.01 -20.98
CA PRO A 74 -13.01 22.40 -21.36
C PRO A 74 -12.12 22.01 -20.15
N GLU A 75 -12.03 22.88 -19.15
CA GLU A 75 -11.22 22.61 -17.96
C GLU A 75 -11.78 21.41 -17.14
N LYS A 76 -13.11 21.35 -16.96
CA LYS A 76 -13.74 20.23 -16.23
C LYS A 76 -13.64 18.92 -16.99
N SER A 77 -13.74 18.96 -18.30
CA SER A 77 -13.58 17.79 -19.16
C SER A 77 -12.14 17.25 -19.09
N SER A 78 -11.17 18.15 -19.17
CA SER A 78 -9.74 17.83 -19.04
C SER A 78 -9.42 17.22 -17.69
N GLU A 79 -9.98 17.81 -16.61
CA GLU A 79 -9.79 17.30 -15.24
C GLU A 79 -10.44 15.93 -15.03
N LEU A 80 -11.65 15.70 -15.56
CA LEU A 80 -12.29 14.39 -15.51
C LEU A 80 -11.44 13.33 -16.25
N GLN A 81 -10.95 13.66 -17.44
CA GLN A 81 -10.11 12.75 -18.24
C GLN A 81 -8.80 12.44 -17.51
N ARG A 82 -8.15 13.46 -16.91
CA ARG A 82 -6.95 13.28 -16.08
C ARG A 82 -7.18 12.26 -14.97
N ARG A 83 -8.29 12.42 -14.23
CA ARG A 83 -8.64 11.51 -13.12
C ARG A 83 -8.93 10.09 -13.60
N ILE A 84 -9.69 9.94 -14.69
CA ILE A 84 -9.99 8.62 -15.27
C ILE A 84 -8.70 7.92 -15.71
N ASN A 85 -7.76 8.64 -16.29
CA ASN A 85 -6.45 8.11 -16.69
C ASN A 85 -5.54 7.81 -15.50
N GLY A 86 -5.88 8.25 -14.28
CA GLY A 86 -5.05 8.14 -13.09
C GLY A 86 -3.80 9.03 -13.12
N ASP A 87 -3.80 10.06 -13.98
CA ASP A 87 -2.68 10.99 -14.11
C ASP A 87 -2.69 12.02 -12.97
N LEU A 88 -1.51 12.52 -12.59
CA LEU A 88 -1.37 13.59 -11.60
C LEU A 88 -1.53 14.97 -12.26
N PRO A 89 -1.87 16.04 -11.51
CA PRO A 89 -1.91 17.38 -12.02
C PRO A 89 -0.57 17.83 -12.62
N VAL A 90 -0.59 18.63 -13.66
CA VAL A 90 0.63 19.09 -14.39
C VAL A 90 1.68 19.70 -13.46
N ASN A 91 1.27 20.46 -12.46
CA ASN A 91 2.18 21.13 -11.52
C ASN A 91 2.50 20.31 -10.27
N PHE A 92 2.02 19.07 -10.16
CA PHE A 92 2.13 18.25 -8.96
C PHE A 92 3.58 18.05 -8.51
N GLU A 93 4.50 17.75 -9.44
CA GLU A 93 5.92 17.53 -9.10
C GLU A 93 6.56 18.78 -8.47
N ASN A 94 6.24 19.98 -8.99
CA ASN A 94 6.74 21.22 -8.44
C ASN A 94 6.13 21.53 -7.07
N SER A 95 4.80 21.33 -6.93
CA SER A 95 4.10 21.47 -5.64
C SER A 95 4.71 20.53 -4.60
N PHE A 96 4.94 19.25 -4.97
CA PHE A 96 5.56 18.28 -4.07
C PHE A 96 6.99 18.64 -3.69
N LYS A 97 7.81 19.10 -4.64
CA LYS A 97 9.18 19.53 -4.36
C LYS A 97 9.21 20.68 -3.33
N ASN A 98 8.32 21.64 -3.46
CA ASN A 98 8.20 22.74 -2.50
C ASN A 98 7.76 22.22 -1.12
N PHE A 99 6.75 21.36 -1.08
CA PHE A 99 6.29 20.72 0.15
C PHE A 99 7.39 19.90 0.84
N LEU A 100 8.17 19.14 0.08
CA LEU A 100 9.29 18.36 0.63
C LEU A 100 10.36 19.27 1.24
N SER A 101 10.66 20.40 0.59
CA SER A 101 11.59 21.40 1.13
C SER A 101 11.06 22.05 2.42
N GLU A 102 9.75 22.29 2.52
CA GLU A 102 9.10 22.78 3.74
C GLU A 102 9.17 21.74 4.86
N CYS A 103 8.98 20.45 4.54
CA CYS A 103 9.10 19.36 5.51
C CYS A 103 10.52 19.26 6.07
N ASP A 104 11.53 19.36 5.22
CA ASP A 104 12.94 19.32 5.61
C ASP A 104 13.32 20.54 6.48
N ALA A 105 12.97 21.75 6.03
CA ALA A 105 13.21 22.98 6.79
C ALA A 105 12.52 22.98 8.15
N LYS A 106 11.37 22.34 8.29
CA LYS A 106 10.61 22.27 9.54
C LYS A 106 11.33 21.47 10.61
N ASN A 107 12.13 20.46 10.23
CA ASN A 107 12.96 19.62 11.10
C ASN A 107 12.27 19.22 12.42
N SER A 108 11.03 18.72 12.32
CA SER A 108 10.15 18.50 13.47
C SER A 108 10.16 17.05 13.93
N SER A 109 10.52 16.81 15.17
CA SER A 109 10.39 15.51 15.83
C SER A 109 8.93 15.25 16.21
N MET A 110 8.33 14.19 15.66
CA MET A 110 6.96 13.77 15.93
C MET A 110 6.74 12.31 15.51
N ALA A 111 5.66 11.69 16.01
CA ALA A 111 5.25 10.37 15.54
C ALA A 111 4.95 10.36 14.04
N THR A 112 5.40 9.32 13.29
CA THR A 112 5.23 9.29 11.84
C THR A 112 3.76 9.22 11.42
N ARG A 113 2.84 8.70 12.26
CA ARG A 113 1.39 8.86 12.03
C ARG A 113 0.92 10.32 12.03
N LYS A 114 1.58 11.22 12.80
CA LYS A 114 1.31 12.66 12.76
C LYS A 114 1.97 13.31 11.53
N CYS A 115 3.16 12.83 11.14
CA CYS A 115 3.76 13.19 9.86
C CYS A 115 2.83 12.87 8.69
N SER A 116 2.22 11.68 8.71
CA SER A 116 1.22 11.28 7.72
C SER A 116 0.02 12.24 7.65
N LYS A 117 -0.44 12.78 8.79
CA LYS A 117 -1.48 13.81 8.79
C LYS A 117 -1.03 15.09 8.10
N VAL A 118 0.20 15.52 8.33
CA VAL A 118 0.78 16.70 7.63
C VAL A 118 0.82 16.44 6.12
N CYS A 119 1.18 15.24 5.71
CA CYS A 119 1.16 14.84 4.31
C CYS A 119 -0.27 14.84 3.74
N LEU A 120 -1.25 14.27 4.45
CA LEU A 120 -2.64 14.29 4.03
C LEU A 120 -3.21 15.71 3.90
N ASP A 121 -2.80 16.65 4.76
CA ASP A 121 -3.17 18.06 4.66
C ASP A 121 -2.67 18.70 3.34
N PHE A 122 -1.56 18.22 2.79
CA PHE A 122 -1.04 18.63 1.49
C PHE A 122 -1.72 17.85 0.34
N PHE A 123 -1.66 16.51 0.37
CA PHE A 123 -2.09 15.68 -0.76
C PHE A 123 -3.60 15.80 -1.06
N ILE A 124 -4.46 15.96 -0.05
CA ILE A 124 -5.91 16.14 -0.27
C ILE A 124 -6.22 17.47 -0.96
N LYS A 125 -5.38 18.49 -0.78
CA LYS A 125 -5.53 19.77 -1.50
C LYS A 125 -5.08 19.66 -2.96
N GLU A 126 -3.97 18.99 -3.18
CA GLU A 126 -3.40 18.82 -4.53
C GLU A 126 -4.19 17.79 -5.37
N LEU A 127 -4.78 16.79 -4.72
CA LEU A 127 -5.47 15.65 -5.34
C LEU A 127 -6.89 15.51 -4.78
N PRO A 128 -7.88 16.27 -5.30
CA PRO A 128 -9.27 16.15 -4.84
C PRO A 128 -9.90 14.76 -5.01
N GLU A 129 -9.30 13.91 -5.85
CA GLU A 129 -9.66 12.50 -6.02
C GLU A 129 -9.09 11.58 -4.93
N LEU A 130 -8.25 12.09 -4.01
CA LEU A 130 -7.74 11.33 -2.87
C LEU A 130 -8.82 11.25 -1.79
N ILE A 131 -9.46 10.11 -1.66
CA ILE A 131 -10.59 9.87 -0.77
C ILE A 131 -10.27 8.69 0.15
N GLY A 132 -10.55 8.82 1.43
CA GLY A 132 -10.28 7.70 2.35
C GLY A 132 -10.72 7.95 3.77
N GLY A 133 -10.21 7.13 4.67
CA GLY A 133 -10.55 7.19 6.10
C GLY A 133 -9.98 6.03 6.87
N SER A 134 -10.65 5.63 7.95
CA SER A 134 -10.18 4.56 8.83
C SER A 134 -11.29 3.56 9.17
N ALA A 135 -10.87 2.34 9.53
CA ALA A 135 -11.73 1.33 10.12
C ALA A 135 -11.97 1.66 11.60
N ASP A 136 -12.79 2.68 11.86
CA ASP A 136 -13.18 3.21 13.18
C ASP A 136 -12.03 3.73 14.06
N LEU A 137 -10.88 4.04 13.48
CA LEU A 137 -9.65 4.47 14.16
C LEU A 137 -9.16 5.85 13.69
N THR A 138 -10.03 6.70 13.14
CA THR A 138 -9.67 8.00 12.56
C THR A 138 -8.81 8.87 13.49
N PRO A 139 -9.14 9.07 14.77
CA PRO A 139 -8.30 9.87 15.67
C PRO A 139 -6.94 9.24 15.94
N SER A 140 -6.88 7.92 16.09
CA SER A 140 -5.65 7.18 16.36
C SER A 140 -4.72 7.13 15.16
N ASN A 141 -5.27 6.91 13.97
CA ASN A 141 -4.52 6.85 12.70
C ASN A 141 -4.19 8.24 12.15
N ASN A 142 -4.79 9.31 12.68
CA ASN A 142 -4.64 10.69 12.20
C ASN A 142 -5.02 10.87 10.71
N THR A 143 -6.11 10.25 10.27
CA THR A 143 -6.54 10.26 8.86
C THR A 143 -7.56 11.34 8.51
N PHE A 144 -7.94 12.19 9.46
CA PHE A 144 -8.80 13.36 9.20
C PHE A 144 -7.93 14.60 8.96
N SER A 145 -7.83 15.01 7.71
CA SER A 145 -7.10 16.20 7.28
C SER A 145 -7.88 17.49 7.63
N SER A 146 -7.17 18.62 7.71
CA SER A 146 -7.80 19.96 7.84
C SER A 146 -8.74 20.30 6.67
N SER A 147 -8.59 19.65 5.52
CA SER A 147 -9.41 19.79 4.32
C SER A 147 -10.43 18.64 4.14
N SER A 148 -10.56 17.77 5.15
CA SER A 148 -11.50 16.65 5.11
C SER A 148 -12.90 17.07 5.55
N SER A 149 -13.90 16.48 4.89
CA SER A 149 -15.28 16.49 5.34
C SER A 149 -15.87 15.08 5.17
N THR A 150 -16.72 14.69 6.10
CA THR A 150 -17.30 13.35 6.09
C THR A 150 -18.21 13.15 4.87
N PHE A 151 -17.97 12.06 4.14
CA PHE A 151 -18.85 11.59 3.08
C PHE A 151 -20.11 10.97 3.69
N SER A 152 -21.27 11.49 3.33
CA SER A 152 -22.57 10.99 3.79
C SER A 152 -23.66 11.29 2.75
N ASN A 153 -24.88 10.84 3.01
CA ASN A 153 -26.04 11.18 2.16
C ASN A 153 -26.28 12.70 2.13
N GLU A 154 -26.03 13.38 3.24
CA GLU A 154 -26.17 14.85 3.37
C GLU A 154 -24.99 15.60 2.78
N ASN A 155 -23.84 14.95 2.66
CA ASN A 155 -22.62 15.51 2.09
C ASN A 155 -21.94 14.54 1.10
N PRO A 156 -22.50 14.36 -0.10
CA PRO A 156 -21.95 13.45 -1.11
C PRO A 156 -20.66 13.96 -1.75
N SER A 157 -20.24 15.18 -1.47
CA SER A 157 -18.95 15.75 -1.86
C SER A 157 -17.85 15.56 -0.82
N GLY A 158 -18.16 14.93 0.31
CA GLY A 158 -17.17 14.60 1.33
C GLY A 158 -16.08 13.66 0.80
N ASN A 159 -14.88 13.78 1.37
CA ASN A 159 -13.70 13.00 1.00
C ASN A 159 -13.18 12.12 2.13
N HIS A 160 -13.87 12.06 3.27
CA HIS A 160 -13.54 11.19 4.40
C HIS A 160 -14.63 10.15 4.63
N ILE A 161 -14.26 8.87 4.59
CA ILE A 161 -15.16 7.73 4.74
C ILE A 161 -14.97 7.10 6.12
N ASN A 162 -16.06 7.00 6.88
CA ASN A 162 -16.10 6.24 8.12
C ASN A 162 -16.44 4.77 7.79
N TYR A 163 -15.42 3.91 7.64
CA TYR A 163 -15.62 2.51 7.24
C TYR A 163 -16.22 1.63 8.36
N GLY A 164 -16.14 2.09 9.63
CA GLY A 164 -16.46 1.28 10.80
C GLY A 164 -15.42 0.18 11.05
N VAL A 165 -15.64 -0.69 12.02
CA VAL A 165 -14.76 -1.82 12.34
C VAL A 165 -14.90 -2.91 11.27
N ARG A 166 -14.29 -2.69 10.09
CA ARG A 166 -14.45 -3.53 8.89
C ARG A 166 -13.19 -3.47 8.01
N GLU A 167 -12.08 -3.95 8.50
CA GLU A 167 -10.77 -3.85 7.81
C GLU A 167 -10.78 -4.55 6.45
N PHE A 168 -11.37 -5.75 6.37
CA PHE A 168 -11.57 -6.44 5.09
C PHE A 168 -12.50 -5.67 4.16
N GLY A 169 -13.67 -5.24 4.68
CA GLY A 169 -14.65 -4.48 3.90
C GLY A 169 -14.08 -3.16 3.38
N MET A 170 -13.37 -2.40 4.22
CA MET A 170 -12.64 -1.19 3.83
C MET A 170 -11.68 -1.46 2.67
N SER A 171 -10.80 -2.45 2.83
CA SER A 171 -9.79 -2.78 1.83
C SER A 171 -10.41 -3.27 0.51
N ALA A 172 -11.49 -4.06 0.58
CA ALA A 172 -12.22 -4.52 -0.60
C ALA A 172 -12.99 -3.38 -1.32
N ILE A 173 -13.57 -2.45 -0.56
CA ILE A 173 -14.21 -1.24 -1.10
C ILE A 173 -13.16 -0.39 -1.83
N MET A 174 -11.99 -0.19 -1.24
CA MET A 174 -10.88 0.54 -1.88
C MET A 174 -10.47 -0.10 -3.20
N ASN A 175 -10.34 -1.43 -3.24
CA ASN A 175 -10.04 -2.14 -4.49
C ASN A 175 -11.10 -1.88 -5.56
N GLY A 176 -12.38 -1.89 -5.18
CA GLY A 176 -13.49 -1.55 -6.08
C GLY A 176 -13.43 -0.10 -6.57
N MET A 177 -13.08 0.86 -5.70
CA MET A 177 -12.94 2.27 -6.07
C MET A 177 -11.80 2.48 -7.08
N VAL A 178 -10.65 1.82 -6.89
CA VAL A 178 -9.54 1.87 -7.86
C VAL A 178 -9.97 1.28 -9.21
N LEU A 179 -10.64 0.13 -9.21
CA LEU A 179 -11.11 -0.52 -10.43
C LEU A 179 -12.16 0.30 -11.18
N HIS A 180 -12.98 1.06 -10.47
CA HIS A 180 -13.92 2.00 -11.08
C HIS A 180 -13.19 3.14 -11.84
N GLY A 181 -12.03 3.57 -11.34
CA GLY A 181 -11.26 4.66 -11.90
C GLY A 181 -11.71 6.05 -11.44
N GLY A 182 -10.86 7.05 -11.65
CA GLY A 182 -11.11 8.44 -11.30
C GLY A 182 -10.97 8.79 -9.82
N ILE A 183 -10.66 7.82 -8.96
CA ILE A 183 -10.53 7.94 -7.51
C ILE A 183 -9.23 7.28 -7.06
N LYS A 184 -8.52 7.92 -6.15
CA LYS A 184 -7.35 7.36 -5.43
C LYS A 184 -7.77 7.11 -3.97
N PRO A 185 -8.13 5.86 -3.59
CA PRO A 185 -8.56 5.57 -2.23
C PRO A 185 -7.38 5.34 -1.30
N TYR A 186 -7.53 5.77 -0.04
CA TYR A 186 -6.69 5.31 1.06
C TYR A 186 -7.56 4.81 2.22
N GLY A 187 -7.05 3.82 2.96
CA GLY A 187 -7.76 3.29 4.13
C GLY A 187 -6.79 2.91 5.23
N ALA A 188 -7.17 3.22 6.46
CA ALA A 188 -6.29 3.10 7.60
C ALA A 188 -6.85 2.20 8.71
N THR A 189 -5.92 1.50 9.35
CA THR A 189 -6.13 0.75 10.59
C THR A 189 -4.80 0.61 11.33
N PHE A 190 -4.76 -0.12 12.45
CA PHE A 190 -3.48 -0.50 13.08
C PHE A 190 -2.78 -1.60 12.28
N LEU A 191 -1.46 -1.65 12.34
CA LEU A 191 -0.69 -2.65 11.58
C LEU A 191 -1.10 -4.08 11.94
N VAL A 192 -1.34 -4.39 13.21
CA VAL A 192 -1.78 -5.72 13.66
C VAL A 192 -3.10 -6.14 13.00
N PHE A 193 -3.99 -5.21 12.68
CA PHE A 193 -5.29 -5.51 12.07
C PHE A 193 -5.22 -5.76 10.56
N THR A 194 -4.01 -5.74 9.97
CA THR A 194 -3.80 -6.28 8.62
C THR A 194 -4.21 -7.75 8.53
N ASP A 195 -4.19 -8.49 9.64
CA ASP A 195 -4.65 -9.87 9.70
C ASP A 195 -6.10 -10.00 9.23
N TYR A 196 -6.97 -9.07 9.63
CA TYR A 196 -8.37 -9.04 9.16
C TYR A 196 -8.49 -8.61 7.69
N ALA A 197 -7.59 -7.76 7.19
CA ALA A 197 -7.62 -7.23 5.82
C ALA A 197 -6.81 -8.08 4.82
N ARG A 198 -6.02 -9.05 5.28
CA ARG A 198 -4.97 -9.76 4.55
C ARG A 198 -5.38 -10.23 3.15
N ASN A 199 -6.55 -10.81 3.02
CA ASN A 199 -7.05 -11.31 1.74
C ASN A 199 -7.26 -10.16 0.73
N ALA A 200 -7.94 -9.09 1.13
CA ALA A 200 -8.21 -7.95 0.24
C ALA A 200 -6.94 -7.20 -0.17
N VAL A 201 -5.97 -7.05 0.73
CA VAL A 201 -4.64 -6.47 0.44
C VAL A 201 -3.89 -7.34 -0.58
N ARG A 202 -3.88 -8.67 -0.38
CA ARG A 202 -3.28 -9.60 -1.33
C ARG A 202 -3.95 -9.56 -2.70
N LEU A 203 -5.29 -9.42 -2.74
CA LEU A 203 -6.01 -9.28 -4.01
C LEU A 203 -5.67 -7.96 -4.72
N SER A 204 -5.45 -6.87 -4.00
CA SER A 204 -4.97 -5.62 -4.59
C SER A 204 -3.64 -5.82 -5.33
N ALA A 205 -2.70 -6.53 -4.70
CA ALA A 205 -1.41 -6.86 -5.31
C ALA A 205 -1.55 -7.81 -6.52
N LEU A 206 -2.41 -8.83 -6.42
CA LEU A 206 -2.67 -9.79 -7.49
C LEU A 206 -3.34 -9.16 -8.70
N MET A 207 -4.24 -8.20 -8.48
CA MET A 207 -4.95 -7.46 -9.54
C MET A 207 -4.14 -6.28 -10.10
N GLU A 208 -2.93 -6.03 -9.59
CA GLU A 208 -2.06 -4.89 -9.99
C GLU A 208 -2.78 -3.55 -9.88
N ILE A 209 -3.44 -3.27 -8.75
CA ILE A 209 -4.17 -2.03 -8.51
C ILE A 209 -3.55 -1.21 -7.37
N PRO A 210 -3.38 0.13 -7.54
CA PRO A 210 -2.62 0.98 -6.64
C PRO A 210 -3.44 1.48 -5.44
N SER A 211 -4.05 0.59 -4.66
CA SER A 211 -4.69 0.95 -3.39
C SER A 211 -3.65 1.41 -2.36
N ILE A 212 -3.97 2.41 -1.54
CA ILE A 212 -3.08 2.94 -0.51
C ILE A 212 -3.57 2.49 0.87
N PHE A 213 -2.79 1.64 1.53
CA PHE A 213 -3.08 1.15 2.87
C PHE A 213 -2.23 1.89 3.89
N VAL A 214 -2.86 2.50 4.88
CA VAL A 214 -2.21 3.26 5.95
C VAL A 214 -2.30 2.46 7.24
N TYR A 215 -1.15 2.03 7.77
CA TYR A 215 -1.06 1.24 8.97
C TYR A 215 -0.29 1.99 10.05
N THR A 216 -0.91 2.21 11.21
CA THR A 216 -0.24 2.87 12.34
C THR A 216 0.00 1.88 13.47
N HIS A 217 0.70 2.33 14.53
CA HIS A 217 1.05 1.47 15.67
C HIS A 217 1.92 0.29 15.20
N ASP A 218 3.06 0.65 14.60
CA ASP A 218 3.93 -0.18 13.76
C ASP A 218 4.74 -1.24 14.51
N SER A 219 4.78 -1.19 15.86
CA SER A 219 5.68 -2.05 16.65
C SER A 219 5.22 -2.22 18.09
N VAL A 220 5.92 -3.06 18.86
CA VAL A 220 5.71 -3.23 20.31
C VAL A 220 5.86 -1.93 21.11
N ALA A 221 6.54 -0.92 20.54
CA ALA A 221 6.72 0.40 21.17
C ALA A 221 5.42 1.22 21.30
N LEU A 222 4.28 0.70 20.85
CA LEU A 222 2.97 1.30 21.12
C LEU A 222 2.58 1.23 22.61
N GLY A 223 3.11 0.26 23.36
CA GLY A 223 3.04 0.22 24.82
C GLY A 223 1.83 -0.55 25.38
N GLU A 224 1.05 0.10 26.22
CA GLU A 224 0.06 -0.49 27.14
C GLU A 224 -1.13 -1.22 26.48
N ASP A 225 -1.36 -1.06 25.18
CA ASP A 225 -2.44 -1.78 24.47
C ASP A 225 -2.20 -3.30 24.44
N GLY A 226 -0.95 -3.74 24.69
CA GLY A 226 -0.58 -5.13 24.88
C GLY A 226 -0.46 -5.97 23.61
N PRO A 227 -0.26 -7.28 23.75
CA PRO A 227 0.11 -8.17 22.65
C PRO A 227 -0.95 -8.28 21.53
N THR A 228 -2.23 -8.02 21.83
CA THR A 228 -3.30 -8.03 20.83
C THR A 228 -3.21 -6.85 19.84
N HIS A 229 -2.42 -5.83 20.15
CA HIS A 229 -2.22 -4.63 19.33
C HIS A 229 -0.78 -4.45 18.87
N GLN A 230 0.15 -5.24 19.38
CA GLN A 230 1.60 -5.16 19.11
C GLN A 230 1.98 -6.08 17.93
N PRO A 231 2.23 -5.52 16.72
CA PRO A 231 2.60 -6.33 15.56
C PRO A 231 4.04 -6.84 15.69
N ILE A 232 4.28 -8.10 15.30
CA ILE A 232 5.59 -8.75 15.28
C ILE A 232 5.93 -9.20 13.85
N GLU A 233 5.17 -10.17 13.32
CA GLU A 233 5.40 -10.79 12.00
C GLU A 233 4.76 -10.04 10.82
N HIS A 234 3.98 -9.01 11.08
CA HIS A 234 3.19 -8.31 10.06
C HIS A 234 4.05 -7.68 8.97
N MET A 235 5.22 -7.11 9.33
CA MET A 235 6.18 -6.59 8.34
C MET A 235 6.69 -7.68 7.40
N VAL A 236 7.00 -8.89 7.93
CA VAL A 236 7.40 -10.05 7.11
C VAL A 236 6.29 -10.42 6.14
N THR A 237 5.05 -10.47 6.64
CA THR A 237 3.87 -10.81 5.86
C THR A 237 3.66 -9.84 4.69
N LEU A 238 3.79 -8.54 4.93
CA LEU A 238 3.68 -7.52 3.88
C LEU A 238 4.83 -7.61 2.87
N ARG A 239 6.08 -7.60 3.34
CA ARG A 239 7.30 -7.69 2.49
C ARG A 239 7.43 -9.00 1.71
N SER A 240 6.72 -10.05 2.12
CA SER A 240 6.69 -11.34 1.40
C SER A 240 5.58 -11.41 0.34
N THR A 241 4.71 -10.41 0.27
CA THR A 241 3.61 -10.38 -0.71
C THR A 241 4.13 -9.86 -2.06
N PRO A 242 4.06 -10.66 -3.14
CA PRO A 242 4.47 -10.19 -4.46
C PRO A 242 3.68 -8.95 -4.89
N ASN A 243 4.34 -8.04 -5.62
CA ASN A 243 3.73 -6.81 -6.13
C ASN A 243 3.05 -5.96 -5.04
N LEU A 244 3.65 -5.87 -3.85
CA LEU A 244 3.21 -4.99 -2.76
C LEU A 244 4.41 -4.19 -2.27
N ASN A 245 4.31 -2.86 -2.25
CA ASN A 245 5.35 -2.00 -1.69
C ASN A 245 5.01 -1.66 -0.25
N SER A 246 6.01 -1.75 0.64
CA SER A 246 5.87 -1.37 2.04
C SER A 246 6.88 -0.26 2.39
N TRP A 247 6.38 0.81 3.02
CA TRP A 247 7.18 1.94 3.47
C TRP A 247 7.04 2.10 4.99
N ARG A 248 8.16 2.08 5.70
CA ARG A 248 8.24 2.36 7.14
C ARG A 248 9.19 3.53 7.39
N PRO A 249 8.71 4.77 7.22
CA PRO A 249 9.52 5.98 7.28
C PRO A 249 9.93 6.35 8.70
N ALA A 250 11.11 6.97 8.84
CA ALA A 250 11.69 7.39 10.11
C ALA A 250 11.19 8.76 10.60
N ASP A 251 10.83 9.68 9.69
CA ASP A 251 10.44 11.04 10.02
C ASP A 251 9.48 11.67 9.00
N LEU A 252 9.27 12.99 9.10
CA LEU A 252 8.36 13.74 8.22
C LEU A 252 8.81 13.71 6.76
N VAL A 253 10.09 13.82 6.50
CA VAL A 253 10.65 13.88 5.14
C VAL A 253 10.47 12.53 4.43
N GLU A 254 10.86 11.43 5.08
CA GLU A 254 10.63 10.10 4.53
C GLU A 254 9.13 9.78 4.39
N THR A 255 8.30 10.24 5.33
CA THR A 255 6.83 10.09 5.24
C THR A 255 6.27 10.80 4.02
N ALA A 256 6.75 12.02 3.72
CA ALA A 256 6.32 12.77 2.54
C ALA A 256 6.70 12.04 1.24
N VAL A 257 7.93 11.51 1.16
CA VAL A 257 8.36 10.70 0.00
C VAL A 257 7.54 9.42 -0.12
N ALA A 258 7.28 8.70 0.98
CA ALA A 258 6.48 7.47 0.97
C ALA A 258 5.05 7.72 0.45
N TRP A 259 4.40 8.79 0.88
CA TRP A 259 3.09 9.22 0.35
C TRP A 259 3.16 9.58 -1.14
N ASN A 260 4.21 10.32 -1.55
CA ASN A 260 4.41 10.67 -2.95
C ASN A 260 4.52 9.43 -3.85
N GLU A 261 5.31 8.45 -3.44
CA GLU A 261 5.45 7.19 -4.19
C GLU A 261 4.14 6.41 -4.21
N ALA A 262 3.36 6.42 -3.12
CA ALA A 262 2.05 5.78 -3.06
C ALA A 262 1.05 6.41 -4.05
N VAL A 263 0.94 7.74 -4.11
CA VAL A 263 -0.01 8.43 -5.03
C VAL A 263 0.43 8.38 -6.49
N LYS A 264 1.73 8.22 -6.75
CA LYS A 264 2.31 8.04 -8.09
C LYS A 264 2.13 6.63 -8.64
N SER A 265 1.96 5.64 -7.78
CA SER A 265 1.81 4.25 -8.21
C SER A 265 0.62 4.09 -9.15
N LYS A 266 0.79 3.31 -10.23
CA LYS A 266 -0.27 2.99 -11.21
C LYS A 266 -0.70 1.53 -11.18
N LYS A 267 0.12 0.63 -10.63
CA LYS A 267 -0.12 -0.83 -10.69
C LYS A 267 0.18 -1.56 -9.38
N THR A 268 0.90 -0.94 -8.45
CA THR A 268 1.35 -1.60 -7.24
C THR A 268 0.70 -0.96 -6.03
N PRO A 269 -0.02 -1.72 -5.19
CA PRO A 269 -0.54 -1.20 -3.93
C PRO A 269 0.61 -0.88 -2.99
N THR A 270 0.39 0.11 -2.14
CA THR A 270 1.40 0.60 -1.19
C THR A 270 0.86 0.54 0.24
N CYS A 271 1.62 -0.08 1.14
CA CYS A 271 1.42 -0.05 2.57
C CYS A 271 2.33 1.02 3.18
N LEU A 272 1.75 2.01 3.82
CA LEU A 272 2.43 3.08 4.56
C LEU A 272 2.34 2.77 6.05
N ILE A 273 3.47 2.51 6.70
CA ILE A 273 3.53 1.97 8.07
C ILE A 273 4.13 3.03 9.00
N PHE A 274 3.38 3.44 10.02
CA PHE A 274 3.69 4.60 10.85
C PHE A 274 3.72 4.30 12.34
N SER A 275 4.66 4.92 13.05
CA SER A 275 4.83 4.80 14.49
C SER A 275 3.73 5.52 15.28
N ARG A 276 3.41 4.97 16.47
CA ARG A 276 2.63 5.68 17.50
C ARG A 276 3.51 6.63 18.31
N GLN A 277 4.70 6.17 18.68
CA GLN A 277 5.69 6.96 19.41
C GLN A 277 6.33 8.02 18.52
N GLY A 278 6.86 9.07 19.18
CA GLY A 278 7.61 10.12 18.49
C GLY A 278 8.92 9.61 17.92
N THR A 279 9.32 10.15 16.77
CA THR A 279 10.61 9.91 16.14
C THR A 279 11.37 11.23 16.02
N SER A 280 12.70 11.16 15.97
CA SER A 280 13.54 12.33 15.76
C SER A 280 13.54 12.74 14.30
N ALA A 281 13.63 14.04 14.04
CA ALA A 281 13.91 14.53 12.70
C ALA A 281 15.39 14.28 12.36
N ILE A 282 15.64 13.93 11.10
CA ILE A 282 16.95 13.60 10.57
C ILE A 282 17.33 14.68 9.55
N SER A 283 18.48 15.33 9.76
CA SER A 283 19.01 16.28 8.79
C SER A 283 19.64 15.55 7.60
N ARG A 284 19.42 16.06 6.38
CA ARG A 284 19.88 15.43 5.14
C ARG A 284 20.52 16.43 4.19
N THR A 285 21.42 15.94 3.36
CA THR A 285 21.90 16.66 2.18
C THR A 285 20.89 16.55 1.03
N GLU A 286 21.03 17.38 -0.01
CA GLU A 286 20.19 17.30 -1.22
C GLU A 286 20.29 15.92 -1.91
N ASP A 287 21.48 15.32 -1.94
CA ASP A 287 21.70 13.99 -2.54
C ASP A 287 20.99 12.91 -1.74
N GLN A 288 21.01 13.00 -0.41
CA GLN A 288 20.27 12.08 0.47
C GLN A 288 18.76 12.23 0.27
N LEU A 289 18.24 13.48 0.23
CA LEU A 289 16.83 13.75 -0.06
C LEU A 289 16.39 13.14 -1.39
N SER A 290 17.20 13.28 -2.42
CA SER A 290 16.93 12.73 -3.76
C SER A 290 16.98 11.19 -3.84
N SER A 291 17.59 10.55 -2.84
CA SER A 291 17.80 9.10 -2.79
C SER A 291 16.76 8.35 -1.98
N ILE A 292 15.93 9.03 -1.18
CA ILE A 292 14.91 8.38 -0.33
C ILE A 292 13.94 7.53 -1.16
N ASN A 293 13.53 8.02 -2.32
CA ASN A 293 12.60 7.31 -3.21
C ASN A 293 13.16 5.99 -3.78
N LYS A 294 14.46 5.74 -3.63
CA LYS A 294 15.11 4.47 -3.99
C LYS A 294 14.96 3.40 -2.91
N GLY A 295 14.31 3.71 -1.79
CA GLY A 295 13.98 2.77 -0.73
C GLY A 295 15.04 2.54 0.33
N GLY A 296 16.29 2.95 0.08
CA GLY A 296 17.41 2.88 1.04
C GLY A 296 18.51 3.85 0.66
N TYR A 297 19.14 4.50 1.64
CA TYR A 297 20.21 5.47 1.40
C TYR A 297 21.10 5.61 2.64
N LEU A 298 22.35 6.09 2.43
CA LEU A 298 23.31 6.38 3.48
C LEU A 298 22.95 7.69 4.20
N ILE A 299 22.81 7.65 5.53
CA ILE A 299 22.65 8.84 6.38
C ILE A 299 24.02 9.32 6.86
N ASP A 300 24.88 8.39 7.32
CA ASP A 300 26.24 8.67 7.73
C ASP A 300 27.18 7.71 6.98
N GLU A 301 28.16 8.28 6.33
CA GLU A 301 29.10 7.55 5.47
C GLU A 301 30.54 7.72 6.01
N SER A 302 31.27 6.64 6.04
CA SER A 302 32.66 6.59 6.40
C SER A 302 33.53 6.06 5.25
N ASP A 303 34.69 6.61 5.02
CA ASP A 303 35.60 6.20 3.94
C ASP A 303 35.96 4.72 3.99
N ASN A 304 36.07 4.14 5.18
CA ASN A 304 36.38 2.72 5.38
C ASN A 304 35.62 2.14 6.58
N PRO A 305 34.34 1.84 6.43
CA PRO A 305 33.53 1.36 7.54
C PRO A 305 33.96 -0.06 7.96
N ASP A 306 33.96 -0.30 9.27
CA ASP A 306 34.08 -1.64 9.84
C ASP A 306 32.78 -2.44 9.78
N ILE A 307 31.62 -1.72 9.80
CA ILE A 307 30.29 -2.29 9.83
C ILE A 307 29.30 -1.35 9.14
N THR A 308 28.22 -1.91 8.58
CA THR A 308 27.04 -1.16 8.14
C THR A 308 25.88 -1.40 9.10
N LEU A 309 25.31 -0.33 9.67
CA LEU A 309 24.12 -0.35 10.50
C LEU A 309 22.91 0.03 9.64
N ILE A 310 21.89 -0.80 9.64
CA ILE A 310 20.66 -0.59 8.85
C ILE A 310 19.47 -0.56 9.78
N ALA A 311 18.58 0.39 9.58
CA ALA A 311 17.27 0.42 10.26
C ALA A 311 16.18 1.02 9.38
N SER A 312 14.93 0.84 9.76
CA SER A 312 13.78 1.53 9.20
C SER A 312 12.94 2.16 10.32
N GLY A 313 12.12 3.14 9.99
CA GLY A 313 11.17 3.74 10.93
C GLY A 313 11.84 4.30 12.19
N SER A 314 11.25 4.02 13.34
CA SER A 314 11.69 4.55 14.63
C SER A 314 13.09 4.12 15.06
N GLU A 315 13.62 3.02 14.53
CA GLU A 315 14.94 2.51 14.91
C GLU A 315 16.09 3.20 14.19
N VAL A 316 15.81 4.06 13.18
CA VAL A 316 16.87 4.80 12.46
C VAL A 316 17.64 5.71 13.42
N GLN A 317 16.98 6.42 14.33
CA GLN A 317 17.68 7.23 15.33
C GLN A 317 18.55 6.38 16.25
N LEU A 318 18.10 5.19 16.61
CA LEU A 318 18.87 4.28 17.46
C LEU A 318 20.20 3.87 16.82
N VAL A 319 20.20 3.53 15.53
CA VAL A 319 21.44 3.16 14.82
C VAL A 319 22.35 4.36 14.56
N ILE A 320 21.79 5.58 14.39
CA ILE A 320 22.57 6.82 14.35
C ILE A 320 23.32 7.03 15.68
N ASP A 321 22.63 6.86 16.80
CA ASP A 321 23.24 7.05 18.12
C ASP A 321 24.24 5.93 18.45
N ALA A 322 23.93 4.69 18.04
CA ALA A 322 24.88 3.57 18.14
C ALA A 322 26.15 3.81 17.32
N SER A 323 26.05 4.38 16.10
CA SER A 323 27.22 4.74 15.28
C SER A 323 28.15 5.74 16.00
N LYS A 324 27.56 6.76 16.67
CA LYS A 324 28.33 7.73 17.46
C LYS A 324 29.08 7.06 18.62
N GLU A 325 28.39 6.12 19.30
CA GLU A 325 29.02 5.40 20.41
C GLU A 325 30.13 4.45 19.93
N LEU A 326 29.96 3.78 18.79
CA LEU A 326 30.98 2.94 18.18
C LEU A 326 32.26 3.73 17.85
N LYS A 327 32.16 5.00 17.43
CA LYS A 327 33.29 5.88 17.20
C LYS A 327 34.17 6.07 18.47
N ASN A 328 33.54 6.11 19.67
CA ASN A 328 34.23 6.17 20.94
C ASN A 328 35.08 4.93 21.21
N HIS A 329 34.73 3.81 20.57
CA HIS A 329 35.45 2.55 20.62
C HIS A 329 36.36 2.31 19.40
N SER A 330 36.61 3.34 18.60
CA SER A 330 37.43 3.27 17.36
C SER A 330 36.87 2.31 16.31
N ILE A 331 35.53 2.13 16.29
CA ILE A 331 34.82 1.36 15.28
C ILE A 331 34.10 2.35 14.37
N SER A 332 34.33 2.23 13.07
CA SER A 332 33.75 3.08 12.05
C SER A 332 32.49 2.40 11.44
N ALA A 333 31.39 3.10 11.37
CA ALA A 333 30.15 2.54 10.86
C ALA A 333 29.53 3.42 9.76
N ASN A 334 29.02 2.78 8.71
CA ASN A 334 28.02 3.38 7.84
C ASN A 334 26.64 3.24 8.46
N VAL A 335 25.80 4.25 8.30
CA VAL A 335 24.40 4.23 8.75
C VAL A 335 23.47 4.36 7.56
N VAL A 336 22.59 3.37 7.40
CA VAL A 336 21.59 3.30 6.31
C VAL A 336 20.18 3.43 6.88
N SER A 337 19.42 4.39 6.39
CA SER A 337 17.97 4.33 6.50
C SER A 337 17.39 3.51 5.33
N MET A 338 16.53 2.56 5.67
CA MET A 338 15.87 1.67 4.71
C MET A 338 14.33 1.80 4.82
N PRO A 339 13.75 2.94 4.42
CA PRO A 339 12.32 3.14 4.55
C PRO A 339 11.48 2.15 3.72
N SER A 340 12.03 1.58 2.64
CA SER A 340 11.35 0.56 1.84
C SER A 340 12.35 -0.47 1.30
N LEU A 341 12.43 -1.62 1.96
CA LEU A 341 13.25 -2.75 1.50
C LEU A 341 12.78 -3.25 0.12
N ASP A 342 11.48 -3.24 -0.14
CA ASP A 342 10.90 -3.73 -1.40
C ASP A 342 11.35 -2.86 -2.59
N ILE A 343 11.35 -1.55 -2.43
CA ILE A 343 11.82 -0.61 -3.47
C ILE A 343 13.34 -0.66 -3.61
N PHE A 344 14.08 -0.78 -2.51
CA PHE A 344 15.52 -0.91 -2.55
C PHE A 344 15.96 -2.13 -3.35
N LEU A 345 15.33 -3.26 -3.17
CA LEU A 345 15.62 -4.51 -3.88
C LEU A 345 15.27 -4.47 -5.38
N GLN A 346 14.48 -3.49 -5.83
CA GLN A 346 14.21 -3.24 -7.24
C GLN A 346 15.27 -2.37 -7.92
N GLN A 347 16.18 -1.76 -7.16
CA GLN A 347 17.28 -0.97 -7.73
C GLN A 347 18.33 -1.85 -8.38
N SER A 348 19.21 -1.25 -9.20
CA SER A 348 20.32 -1.97 -9.81
C SER A 348 21.28 -2.52 -8.74
N GLU A 349 21.99 -3.61 -9.07
CA GLU A 349 22.99 -4.20 -8.18
C GLU A 349 24.10 -3.20 -7.81
N GLU A 350 24.47 -2.31 -8.75
CA GLU A 350 25.45 -1.25 -8.52
C GLU A 350 24.94 -0.28 -7.44
N PHE A 351 23.67 0.15 -7.52
CA PHE A 351 23.11 1.02 -6.51
C PHE A 351 23.00 0.30 -5.15
N GLN A 352 22.50 -0.93 -5.12
CA GLN A 352 22.43 -1.69 -3.88
C GLN A 352 23.80 -1.84 -3.23
N SER A 353 24.85 -2.16 -4.02
CA SER A 353 26.22 -2.32 -3.55
C SER A 353 26.85 -0.99 -3.11
N SER A 354 26.46 0.14 -3.66
CA SER A 354 26.92 1.46 -3.22
C SER A 354 26.36 1.85 -1.84
N ILE A 355 25.22 1.30 -1.46
CA ILE A 355 24.58 1.55 -0.16
C ILE A 355 24.99 0.49 0.87
N ILE A 356 25.03 -0.78 0.47
CA ILE A 356 25.34 -1.92 1.33
C ILE A 356 26.54 -2.65 0.75
N ASN A 357 27.73 -2.44 1.35
CA ASN A 357 28.93 -3.16 0.94
C ASN A 357 28.83 -4.63 1.41
N PRO A 358 28.74 -5.61 0.50
CA PRO A 358 28.59 -7.02 0.86
C PRO A 358 29.83 -7.64 1.54
N ASP A 359 30.98 -6.98 1.42
CA ASP A 359 32.26 -7.45 2.03
C ASP A 359 32.41 -7.05 3.50
N LYS A 360 31.59 -6.11 3.97
CA LYS A 360 31.59 -5.65 5.36
C LYS A 360 30.45 -6.31 6.16
N PRO A 361 30.59 -6.49 7.47
CA PRO A 361 29.52 -6.96 8.33
C PRO A 361 28.33 -5.99 8.31
N ILE A 362 27.13 -6.55 8.39
CA ILE A 362 25.88 -5.81 8.45
C ILE A 362 25.15 -6.13 9.75
N LEU A 363 24.65 -5.10 10.42
CA LEU A 363 23.73 -5.22 11.53
C LEU A 363 22.44 -4.46 11.20
N VAL A 364 21.34 -5.19 11.14
CA VAL A 364 20.00 -4.60 11.00
C VAL A 364 19.34 -4.48 12.37
N VAL A 365 18.65 -3.39 12.60
CA VAL A 365 17.84 -3.16 13.82
C VAL A 365 16.45 -2.74 13.39
N GLU A 366 15.46 -3.56 13.71
CA GLU A 366 14.05 -3.26 13.44
C GLU A 366 13.14 -3.91 14.48
N CYS A 367 12.20 -3.16 15.02
CA CYS A 367 11.22 -3.61 16.01
C CYS A 367 10.11 -4.44 15.34
N SER A 368 10.52 -5.50 14.64
CA SER A 368 9.68 -6.49 13.96
C SER A 368 10.41 -7.83 13.89
N HIS A 369 9.74 -8.89 13.40
CA HIS A 369 10.38 -10.19 13.22
C HIS A 369 11.50 -10.13 12.15
N PRO A 370 12.69 -10.70 12.41
CA PRO A 370 13.90 -10.52 11.58
C PRO A 370 13.82 -11.12 10.17
N ASN A 371 12.88 -12.04 9.90
CA ASN A 371 12.88 -12.86 8.69
C ASN A 371 12.86 -12.08 7.36
N SER A 372 12.28 -10.90 7.30
CA SER A 372 12.24 -10.12 6.06
C SER A 372 13.62 -9.60 5.61
N TRP A 373 14.56 -9.49 6.54
CA TRP A 373 15.89 -8.94 6.30
C TRP A 373 16.90 -9.95 5.76
N PHE A 374 16.67 -11.25 5.92
CA PHE A 374 17.57 -12.29 5.41
C PHE A 374 17.75 -12.29 3.89
N ARG A 375 16.94 -11.53 3.16
CA ARG A 375 17.06 -11.34 1.70
C ARG A 375 18.34 -10.55 1.30
N ILE A 376 18.89 -9.75 2.20
CA ILE A 376 20.08 -8.90 1.96
C ILE A 376 21.27 -9.28 2.84
N LEU A 377 21.18 -10.34 3.65
CA LEU A 377 22.14 -10.70 4.66
C LEU A 377 22.92 -11.97 4.32
N ASN A 378 24.17 -12.01 4.71
CA ASN A 378 25.06 -13.14 4.66
C ASN A 378 25.21 -13.80 6.04
N ARG A 379 25.96 -14.93 6.14
CA ARG A 379 26.16 -15.67 7.41
C ARG A 379 26.84 -14.87 8.53
N LYS A 380 27.65 -13.87 8.17
CA LYS A 380 28.34 -12.99 9.14
C LYS A 380 27.46 -11.89 9.70
N ASP A 381 26.35 -11.63 9.05
CA ASP A 381 25.45 -10.52 9.35
C ASP A 381 24.45 -10.88 10.45
N LYS A 382 23.88 -9.89 11.10
CA LYS A 382 22.94 -10.05 12.22
C LYS A 382 21.74 -9.14 12.06
N VAL A 383 20.63 -9.59 12.67
CA VAL A 383 19.41 -8.78 12.86
C VAL A 383 19.10 -8.74 14.36
N ILE A 384 18.90 -7.55 14.89
CA ILE A 384 18.26 -7.35 16.19
C ILE A 384 16.80 -7.04 15.90
N GLY A 385 15.93 -7.99 16.22
CA GLY A 385 14.48 -7.90 16.00
C GLY A 385 13.69 -8.46 17.18
N ILE A 386 12.41 -8.64 17.00
CA ILE A 386 11.47 -9.17 18.00
C ILE A 386 10.94 -10.52 17.53
N GLU A 387 11.17 -11.58 18.31
CA GLU A 387 10.78 -12.96 17.98
C GLU A 387 9.71 -13.54 18.92
N SER A 388 9.26 -12.77 19.91
CA SER A 388 8.20 -13.16 20.83
C SER A 388 7.08 -12.13 20.83
N PHE A 389 5.89 -12.54 21.25
CA PHE A 389 4.82 -11.57 21.49
C PHE A 389 5.22 -10.59 22.58
N GLY A 390 4.74 -9.36 22.45
CA GLY A 390 4.93 -8.33 23.45
C GLY A 390 4.04 -8.54 24.67
N GLU A 391 4.24 -7.70 25.66
CA GLU A 391 3.50 -7.71 26.92
C GLU A 391 2.97 -6.29 27.20
N SER A 392 2.03 -6.17 28.13
CA SER A 392 1.47 -4.89 28.61
C SER A 392 1.92 -4.55 30.02
#